data_deb2cb598d43025e5d9d3045518a838d
#
_entry.id   deb2cb598d43025e5d9d3045518a838d
#
_cell.length_a   1.000
_cell.length_b   1.000
_cell.length_c   1.000
_cell.angle_alpha   90.00
_cell.angle_beta   90.00
_cell.angle_gamma   90.00
#
_symmetry.space_group_name_H-M   'P 1'
#
loop_
_entity.id
_entity.type
_entity.pdbx_description
1 polymer ?
#
loop_
_entity_poly.entity_id
_entity_poly.type
_entity_poly.pdbx_seq_one_letter_code
_entity_poly.pdbx_strand_id
1 'polypeptide(L)'
;HCVTRRQRQMCIRDRRLGMKVDKHHHEVASCQHELGLIFNSLTRQGDELQKYKYVIHNVAQAYGKSATFMPKPVAGDNGTGMHVNMSIWKGGKPLFAGDKYADLSQEALYYIGGILKHAKSLNAFTNPSTNSYKRLIPGFEAPVLRAYSARNRSGCVRIPWTESPKAKRVEARFPDPSSNPYLCFSALLMAGLDGIKNKIDPGKSFDKDLYALSEAEVKKIPTVCGSLREAMENLDKDRDFLKQGNVFTDDQIDAYIALKFEEIHNFEHTPHPIEC
;
A
#
# COMPACT_ATOMS: atom_id res chain seq x y z
N HIS A 1 12.06 21.88 17.26
CA HIS A 1 13.20 21.22 17.95
C HIS A 1 12.82 19.96 18.75
N CYS A 2 11.61 19.89 19.32
CA CYS A 2 11.20 18.75 20.14
C CYS A 2 10.86 17.50 19.28
N VAL A 3 10.35 17.70 18.07
CA VAL A 3 9.92 16.63 17.14
C VAL A 3 11.13 15.89 16.57
N THR A 4 12.17 16.60 16.14
CA THR A 4 13.41 16.03 15.58
C THR A 4 14.19 15.15 16.57
N ARG A 5 14.22 15.48 17.85
CA ARG A 5 14.85 14.64 18.89
C ARG A 5 14.13 13.29 19.06
N ARG A 6 12.80 13.27 19.00
CA ARG A 6 12.00 12.06 19.20
C ARG A 6 12.07 11.13 17.99
N GLN A 7 12.01 11.65 16.79
CA GLN A 7 12.25 10.88 15.56
C GLN A 7 13.65 10.25 15.57
N ARG A 8 14.65 11.01 15.99
CA ARG A 8 16.03 10.51 16.12
C ARG A 8 16.12 9.38 17.14
N GLN A 9 15.38 9.44 18.25
CA GLN A 9 15.35 8.37 19.26
C GLN A 9 14.64 7.11 18.72
N MET A 10 13.55 7.24 17.95
CA MET A 10 12.92 6.12 17.28
C MET A 10 13.90 5.43 16.33
N CYS A 11 14.55 6.18 15.43
CA CYS A 11 15.56 5.64 14.52
C CYS A 11 16.75 4.98 15.22
N ILE A 12 17.19 5.50 16.39
CA ILE A 12 18.27 4.91 17.18
C ILE A 12 17.83 3.55 17.74
N ARG A 13 16.61 3.45 18.26
CA ARG A 13 16.08 2.18 18.81
C ARG A 13 15.81 1.15 17.74
N ASP A 14 15.27 1.56 16.59
CA ASP A 14 15.10 0.70 15.42
C ASP A 14 16.42 0.07 14.98
N ARG A 15 17.49 0.88 14.87
CA ARG A 15 18.83 0.40 14.54
C ARG A 15 19.41 -0.55 15.59
N ARG A 16 19.14 -0.32 16.89
CA ARG A 16 19.56 -1.23 17.97
C ARG A 16 18.87 -2.59 17.88
N LEU A 17 17.69 -2.68 17.29
CA LEU A 17 16.98 -3.92 16.99
C LEU A 17 17.35 -4.54 15.64
N GLY A 18 18.38 -3.99 14.97
CA GLY A 18 18.88 -4.48 13.69
C GLY A 18 18.10 -4.03 12.48
N MET A 19 17.10 -3.15 12.63
CA MET A 19 16.38 -2.58 11.50
C MET A 19 17.23 -1.51 10.79
N LYS A 20 17.12 -1.45 9.48
CA LYS A 20 17.83 -0.47 8.65
C LYS A 20 16.86 0.60 8.17
N VAL A 21 16.92 1.76 8.83
CA VAL A 21 16.14 2.94 8.45
C VAL A 21 16.88 3.72 7.36
N ASP A 22 16.22 3.98 6.23
CA ASP A 22 16.73 4.77 5.12
C ASP A 22 16.59 6.26 5.39
N LYS A 23 15.36 6.69 5.61
CA LYS A 23 15.01 8.10 5.83
C LYS A 23 13.92 8.26 6.88
N HIS A 24 13.80 9.47 7.41
CA HIS A 24 12.66 9.90 8.21
C HIS A 24 12.38 11.38 7.95
N HIS A 25 11.13 11.75 7.91
CA HIS A 25 10.71 13.14 7.78
C HIS A 25 9.31 13.37 8.37
N HIS A 26 8.95 14.64 8.52
CA HIS A 26 7.59 15.06 8.83
C HIS A 26 6.74 14.99 7.56
N GLU A 27 5.51 14.50 7.69
CA GLU A 27 4.53 14.46 6.62
C GLU A 27 3.55 15.64 6.68
N VAL A 28 2.57 15.67 5.77
CA VAL A 28 1.67 16.81 5.57
C VAL A 28 0.76 17.06 6.77
N ALA A 29 0.17 16.00 7.34
CA ALA A 29 -0.75 16.13 8.47
C ALA A 29 -0.05 16.51 9.76
N SER A 30 -0.78 17.11 10.67
CA SER A 30 -0.28 17.52 11.99
C SER A 30 0.29 16.32 12.77
N CYS A 31 1.54 16.43 13.22
CA CYS A 31 2.27 15.38 13.95
C CYS A 31 2.42 14.05 13.20
N GLN A 32 2.25 14.04 11.89
CA GLN A 32 2.46 12.88 11.05
C GLN A 32 3.95 12.73 10.70
N HIS A 33 4.46 11.50 10.76
CA HIS A 33 5.85 11.18 10.49
C HIS A 33 5.93 9.96 9.56
N GLU A 34 6.87 10.01 8.61
CA GLU A 34 7.23 8.88 7.77
C GLU A 34 8.62 8.36 8.13
N LEU A 35 8.78 7.04 8.22
CA LEU A 35 10.06 6.36 8.21
C LEU A 35 10.12 5.43 7.00
N GLY A 36 11.18 5.56 6.21
CA GLY A 36 11.52 4.63 5.14
C GLY A 36 12.45 3.53 5.65
N LEU A 37 12.10 2.27 5.38
CA LEU A 37 12.96 1.13 5.66
C LEU A 37 13.75 0.76 4.41
N ILE A 38 15.01 0.33 4.58
CA ILE A 38 15.80 -0.25 3.49
C ILE A 38 15.14 -1.55 3.06
N PHE A 39 15.12 -1.81 1.74
CA PHE A 39 14.51 -3.01 1.16
C PHE A 39 15.11 -4.31 1.72
N ASN A 40 14.27 -5.33 1.75
CA ASN A 40 14.64 -6.67 2.20
C ASN A 40 13.82 -7.72 1.41
N SER A 41 14.03 -9.01 1.70
CA SER A 41 13.12 -10.05 1.21
C SER A 41 11.70 -9.86 1.78
N LEU A 42 10.70 -10.37 1.08
CA LEU A 42 9.29 -10.18 1.44
C LEU A 42 9.00 -10.55 2.91
N THR A 43 9.37 -11.75 3.34
CA THR A 43 9.13 -12.24 4.71
C THR A 43 9.89 -11.38 5.73
N ARG A 44 11.17 -11.10 5.47
CA ARG A 44 11.99 -10.28 6.35
C ARG A 44 11.44 -8.87 6.48
N GLN A 45 10.92 -8.28 5.40
CA GLN A 45 10.29 -6.96 5.45
C GLN A 45 8.99 -6.97 6.26
N GLY A 46 8.22 -8.08 6.21
CA GLY A 46 7.07 -8.29 7.10
C GLY A 46 7.47 -8.28 8.56
N ASP A 47 8.52 -9.03 8.93
CA ASP A 47 9.07 -9.08 10.29
C ASP A 47 9.55 -7.69 10.76
N GLU A 48 10.28 -6.98 9.89
CA GLU A 48 10.79 -5.62 10.20
C GLU A 48 9.64 -4.63 10.42
N LEU A 49 8.56 -4.71 9.64
CA LEU A 49 7.40 -3.84 9.83
C LEU A 49 6.67 -4.10 11.15
N GLN A 50 6.56 -5.36 11.59
CA GLN A 50 5.99 -5.68 12.90
C GLN A 50 6.85 -5.13 14.05
N LYS A 51 8.16 -5.31 13.97
CA LYS A 51 9.10 -4.71 14.94
C LYS A 51 9.00 -3.18 14.94
N TYR A 52 8.92 -2.57 13.76
CA TYR A 52 8.76 -1.14 13.58
C TYR A 52 7.54 -0.60 14.34
N LYS A 53 6.36 -1.19 14.13
CA LYS A 53 5.14 -0.80 14.84
C LYS A 53 5.28 -0.94 16.36
N TYR A 54 5.81 -2.07 16.81
CA TYR A 54 6.07 -2.32 18.23
C TYR A 54 6.99 -1.27 18.85
N VAL A 55 8.10 -0.95 18.20
CA VAL A 55 9.07 0.03 18.70
C VAL A 55 8.44 1.42 18.78
N ILE A 56 7.71 1.85 17.76
CA ILE A 56 7.09 3.17 17.75
C ILE A 56 6.09 3.34 18.89
N HIS A 57 5.21 2.34 19.13
CA HIS A 57 4.28 2.37 20.24
C HIS A 57 5.00 2.48 21.59
N ASN A 58 6.00 1.64 21.82
CA ASN A 58 6.76 1.63 23.10
C ASN A 58 7.58 2.91 23.30
N VAL A 59 8.17 3.45 22.22
CA VAL A 59 8.90 4.73 22.32
C VAL A 59 7.93 5.87 22.63
N ALA A 60 6.79 5.93 21.96
CA ALA A 60 5.79 6.96 22.24
C ALA A 60 5.36 6.91 23.71
N GLN A 61 5.01 5.72 24.21
CA GLN A 61 4.61 5.50 25.61
C GLN A 61 5.71 5.93 26.59
N ALA A 62 6.98 5.58 26.35
CA ALA A 62 8.11 5.97 27.19
C ALA A 62 8.32 7.50 27.30
N TYR A 63 7.73 8.26 26.39
CA TYR A 63 7.74 9.73 26.41
C TYR A 63 6.38 10.34 26.82
N GLY A 64 5.48 9.57 27.41
CA GLY A 64 4.13 10.02 27.80
C GLY A 64 3.28 10.45 26.62
N LYS A 65 3.46 9.80 25.46
CA LYS A 65 2.73 10.06 24.19
C LYS A 65 2.07 8.79 23.70
N SER A 66 1.14 8.93 22.78
CA SER A 66 0.59 7.84 21.99
C SER A 66 1.03 7.96 20.52
N ALA A 67 1.01 6.83 19.82
CA ALA A 67 1.19 6.77 18.37
C ALA A 67 0.05 5.92 17.78
N THR A 68 -0.35 6.21 16.55
CA THR A 68 -1.36 5.44 15.84
C THR A 68 -0.91 5.16 14.42
N PHE A 69 -1.29 3.99 13.91
CA PHE A 69 -1.15 3.58 12.52
C PHE A 69 -2.51 3.54 11.80
N MET A 70 -3.51 4.25 12.31
CA MET A 70 -4.80 4.38 11.62
C MET A 70 -4.61 5.02 10.24
N PRO A 71 -5.26 4.51 9.19
CA PRO A 71 -5.24 5.11 7.85
C PRO A 71 -5.77 6.54 7.81
N LYS A 72 -6.79 6.85 8.61
CA LYS A 72 -7.39 8.20 8.73
C LYS A 72 -7.66 8.51 10.19
N PRO A 73 -6.66 8.98 10.95
CA PRO A 73 -6.82 9.27 12.37
C PRO A 73 -7.57 10.57 12.67
N VAL A 74 -7.51 11.55 11.75
CA VAL A 74 -8.10 12.88 11.93
C VAL A 74 -9.02 13.20 10.74
N ALA A 75 -10.27 13.57 11.02
CA ALA A 75 -11.19 14.04 10.00
C ALA A 75 -10.70 15.39 9.44
N GLY A 76 -10.83 15.57 8.11
CA GLY A 76 -10.42 16.83 7.46
C GLY A 76 -8.90 17.00 7.25
N ASP A 77 -8.04 16.12 7.78
CA ASP A 77 -6.59 16.14 7.56
C ASP A 77 -6.13 14.98 6.67
N ASN A 78 -4.88 14.95 6.23
CA ASN A 78 -4.36 13.88 5.38
C ASN A 78 -4.31 12.54 6.13
N GLY A 79 -4.46 11.45 5.37
CA GLY A 79 -4.38 10.08 5.89
C GLY A 79 -2.95 9.52 5.87
N THR A 80 -2.78 8.36 6.48
CA THR A 80 -1.50 7.62 6.55
C THR A 80 -1.49 6.47 5.57
N GLY A 81 -0.55 6.50 4.62
CA GLY A 81 -0.28 5.41 3.68
C GLY A 81 0.87 4.51 4.15
N MET A 82 0.88 3.29 3.65
CA MET A 82 2.03 2.39 3.72
C MET A 82 2.42 2.03 2.28
N HIS A 83 3.27 2.83 1.68
CA HIS A 83 3.68 2.62 0.29
C HIS A 83 4.61 1.41 0.20
N VAL A 84 4.23 0.43 -0.64
CA VAL A 84 4.98 -0.81 -0.81
C VAL A 84 5.81 -0.75 -2.08
N ASN A 85 7.13 -0.66 -1.90
CA ASN A 85 8.09 -0.70 -3.00
C ASN A 85 8.49 -2.15 -3.29
N MET A 86 8.41 -2.57 -4.56
CA MET A 86 8.61 -3.95 -4.98
C MET A 86 9.54 -4.03 -6.18
N SER A 87 10.42 -5.04 -6.18
CA SER A 87 11.21 -5.45 -7.33
C SER A 87 11.42 -6.96 -7.31
N ILE A 88 11.62 -7.57 -8.48
CA ILE A 88 11.91 -9.01 -8.60
C ILE A 88 13.34 -9.19 -9.11
N TRP A 89 14.01 -10.18 -8.51
CA TRP A 89 15.37 -10.54 -8.86
C TRP A 89 15.43 -12.04 -9.17
N LYS A 90 16.23 -12.42 -10.18
CA LYS A 90 16.50 -13.80 -10.53
C LYS A 90 17.98 -13.97 -10.82
N GLY A 91 18.64 -14.93 -10.12
CA GLY A 91 20.07 -15.16 -10.30
C GLY A 91 20.95 -13.93 -10.08
N GLY A 92 20.59 -13.06 -9.11
CA GLY A 92 21.35 -11.84 -8.80
C GLY A 92 21.13 -10.68 -9.79
N LYS A 93 20.22 -10.83 -10.76
CA LYS A 93 19.87 -9.79 -11.75
C LYS A 93 18.50 -9.18 -11.46
N PRO A 94 18.36 -7.83 -11.50
CA PRO A 94 17.07 -7.17 -11.37
C PRO A 94 16.24 -7.43 -12.64
N LEU A 95 15.00 -7.88 -12.49
CA LEU A 95 14.11 -8.14 -13.63
C LEU A 95 13.33 -6.89 -14.08
N PHE A 96 13.31 -5.84 -13.28
CA PHE A 96 12.50 -4.65 -13.57
C PHE A 96 13.21 -3.59 -14.40
N ALA A 97 14.55 -3.67 -14.54
CA ALA A 97 15.30 -2.77 -15.40
C ALA A 97 15.18 -3.18 -16.87
N GLY A 98 14.96 -2.20 -17.76
CA GLY A 98 14.81 -2.43 -19.19
C GLY A 98 14.85 -1.15 -20.02
N ASP A 99 14.23 -1.18 -21.19
CA ASP A 99 14.26 -0.14 -22.21
C ASP A 99 12.85 0.45 -22.50
N LYS A 100 11.84 0.05 -21.72
CA LYS A 100 10.47 0.54 -21.91
C LYS A 100 10.21 1.80 -21.08
N TYR A 101 8.95 2.15 -20.90
CA TYR A 101 8.53 3.33 -20.13
C TYR A 101 9.22 3.41 -18.76
N ALA A 102 9.81 4.56 -18.47
CA ALA A 102 10.58 4.86 -17.26
C ALA A 102 11.76 3.89 -17.01
N ASP A 103 12.39 3.39 -18.09
CA ASP A 103 13.47 2.41 -18.11
C ASP A 103 13.11 1.10 -17.39
N LEU A 104 11.85 0.71 -17.46
CA LEU A 104 11.38 -0.58 -16.99
C LEU A 104 11.49 -1.65 -18.08
N SER A 105 11.56 -2.91 -17.65
CA SER A 105 11.39 -4.06 -18.51
C SER A 105 9.91 -4.30 -18.87
N GLN A 106 9.69 -5.15 -19.87
CA GLN A 106 8.34 -5.58 -20.20
C GLN A 106 7.69 -6.39 -19.06
N GLU A 107 8.48 -7.18 -18.34
CA GLU A 107 8.05 -7.93 -17.16
C GLU A 107 7.57 -7.00 -16.05
N ALA A 108 8.27 -5.88 -15.83
CA ALA A 108 7.84 -4.88 -14.85
C ALA A 108 6.51 -4.23 -15.25
N LEU A 109 6.28 -3.96 -16.53
CA LEU A 109 5.01 -3.45 -17.04
C LEU A 109 3.89 -4.47 -16.86
N TYR A 110 4.13 -5.74 -17.18
CA TYR A 110 3.16 -6.80 -16.91
C TYR A 110 2.86 -6.96 -15.41
N TYR A 111 3.88 -6.81 -14.55
CA TYR A 111 3.71 -6.81 -13.10
C TYR A 111 2.76 -5.69 -12.64
N ILE A 112 2.93 -4.48 -13.17
CA ILE A 112 2.00 -3.36 -12.94
C ILE A 112 0.61 -3.70 -13.44
N GLY A 113 0.49 -4.31 -14.63
CA GLY A 113 -0.77 -4.75 -15.21
C GLY A 113 -1.54 -5.69 -14.29
N GLY A 114 -0.85 -6.66 -13.68
CA GLY A 114 -1.43 -7.56 -12.69
C GLY A 114 -1.94 -6.83 -11.45
N ILE A 115 -1.15 -5.92 -10.88
CA ILE A 115 -1.57 -5.12 -9.72
C ILE A 115 -2.81 -4.27 -10.06
N LEU A 116 -2.84 -3.61 -11.22
CA LEU A 116 -3.97 -2.78 -11.62
C LEU A 116 -5.23 -3.63 -11.91
N LYS A 117 -5.08 -4.80 -12.54
CA LYS A 117 -6.18 -5.72 -12.81
C LYS A 117 -6.86 -6.14 -11.51
N HIS A 118 -6.08 -6.61 -10.54
CA HIS A 118 -6.55 -7.16 -9.28
C HIS A 118 -6.69 -6.12 -8.14
N ALA A 119 -6.55 -4.82 -8.44
CA ALA A 119 -6.49 -3.77 -7.42
C ALA A 119 -7.68 -3.79 -6.44
N LYS A 120 -8.90 -4.11 -6.91
CA LYS A 120 -10.08 -4.18 -6.04
C LYS A 120 -10.06 -5.38 -5.09
N SER A 121 -9.64 -6.55 -5.55
CA SER A 121 -9.41 -7.72 -4.69
C SER A 121 -8.26 -7.48 -3.71
N LEU A 122 -7.18 -6.85 -4.17
CA LEU A 122 -6.05 -6.49 -3.34
C LEU A 122 -6.43 -5.58 -2.17
N ASN A 123 -7.44 -4.70 -2.35
CA ASN A 123 -7.91 -3.82 -1.28
C ASN A 123 -8.36 -4.59 -0.03
N ALA A 124 -8.81 -5.82 -0.16
CA ALA A 124 -9.15 -6.66 0.98
C ALA A 124 -7.98 -6.85 1.95
N PHE A 125 -6.76 -7.00 1.43
CA PHE A 125 -5.56 -7.22 2.23
C PHE A 125 -4.72 -5.96 2.43
N THR A 126 -4.78 -5.01 1.51
CA THR A 126 -3.99 -3.77 1.56
C THR A 126 -4.68 -2.66 2.34
N ASN A 127 -6.03 -2.70 2.44
CA ASN A 127 -6.89 -1.71 3.07
C ASN A 127 -7.99 -2.41 3.90
N PRO A 128 -7.60 -3.15 4.96
CA PRO A 128 -8.45 -4.18 5.58
C PRO A 128 -9.39 -3.65 6.66
N SER A 129 -9.56 -2.35 6.81
CA SER A 129 -10.41 -1.77 7.82
C SER A 129 -11.45 -0.81 7.23
N THR A 130 -12.56 -0.57 7.93
CA THR A 130 -13.53 0.47 7.56
C THR A 130 -12.89 1.85 7.55
N ASN A 131 -11.89 2.09 8.41
CA ASN A 131 -11.13 3.34 8.45
C ASN A 131 -10.23 3.53 7.22
N SER A 132 -9.79 2.46 6.56
CA SER A 132 -9.00 2.51 5.32
C SER A 132 -9.70 3.33 4.24
N TYR A 133 -11.01 3.19 4.12
CA TYR A 133 -11.83 3.87 3.10
C TYR A 133 -12.19 5.31 3.46
N LYS A 134 -11.95 5.73 4.70
CA LYS A 134 -11.95 7.15 5.09
C LYS A 134 -10.67 7.87 4.62
N ARG A 135 -9.58 7.11 4.34
CA ARG A 135 -8.37 7.62 3.68
C ARG A 135 -8.51 7.63 2.17
N LEU A 136 -9.07 6.57 1.56
CA LEU A 136 -9.19 6.40 0.11
C LEU A 136 -10.33 7.22 -0.48
N ILE A 137 -10.31 8.53 -0.25
CA ILE A 137 -11.26 9.50 -0.81
C ILE A 137 -10.52 10.53 -1.66
N PRO A 138 -11.12 11.04 -2.76
CA PRO A 138 -10.52 12.11 -3.56
C PRO A 138 -10.26 13.38 -2.74
N GLY A 139 -9.19 14.12 -3.08
CA GLY A 139 -8.89 15.43 -2.50
C GLY A 139 -7.92 15.46 -1.33
N PHE A 140 -7.46 14.30 -0.80
CA PHE A 140 -6.50 14.19 0.31
C PHE A 140 -5.23 13.42 -0.09
N GLU A 141 -4.70 13.67 -1.27
CA GLU A 141 -3.52 12.99 -1.84
C GLU A 141 -3.63 11.44 -1.86
N ALA A 142 -4.84 10.91 -1.73
CA ALA A 142 -5.09 9.48 -1.73
C ALA A 142 -5.04 8.89 -3.16
N PRO A 143 -4.35 7.76 -3.36
CA PRO A 143 -4.19 7.15 -4.68
C PRO A 143 -5.40 6.29 -5.04
N VAL A 144 -6.53 6.92 -5.32
CA VAL A 144 -7.80 6.23 -5.60
C VAL A 144 -7.95 5.78 -7.06
N LEU A 145 -7.21 6.38 -7.99
CA LEU A 145 -7.33 6.09 -9.42
C LEU A 145 -6.43 4.91 -9.82
N ARG A 146 -7.01 3.91 -10.50
CA ARG A 146 -6.29 2.72 -11.00
C ARG A 146 -5.45 3.08 -12.23
N ALA A 147 -4.39 3.84 -11.99
CA ALA A 147 -3.45 4.31 -12.99
C ALA A 147 -2.01 4.12 -12.50
N TYR A 148 -1.06 4.12 -13.44
CA TYR A 148 0.36 4.12 -13.11
C TYR A 148 1.10 5.26 -13.80
N SER A 149 2.16 5.76 -13.16
CA SER A 149 2.98 6.84 -13.73
C SER A 149 4.36 6.90 -13.07
N ALA A 150 5.35 7.38 -13.84
CA ALA A 150 6.68 7.75 -13.31
C ALA A 150 6.70 9.18 -12.73
N ARG A 151 5.73 10.04 -13.09
CA ARG A 151 5.76 11.47 -12.78
C ARG A 151 4.67 11.90 -11.79
N ASN A 152 3.64 11.08 -11.63
CA ASN A 152 2.45 11.44 -10.87
C ASN A 152 2.33 10.61 -9.58
N ARG A 153 2.03 11.27 -8.45
CA ARG A 153 1.85 10.64 -7.14
C ARG A 153 0.41 10.25 -6.85
N SER A 154 -0.55 10.66 -7.66
CA SER A 154 -1.98 10.42 -7.44
C SER A 154 -2.50 9.09 -8.00
N GLY A 155 -1.70 8.37 -8.80
CA GLY A 155 -2.04 7.02 -9.26
C GLY A 155 -1.78 5.93 -8.22
N CYS A 156 -2.48 4.80 -8.35
CA CYS A 156 -2.31 3.62 -7.50
C CYS A 156 -0.89 3.06 -7.51
N VAL A 157 -0.21 3.14 -8.67
CA VAL A 157 1.15 2.64 -8.85
C VAL A 157 2.04 3.76 -9.37
N ARG A 158 3.13 4.00 -8.65
CA ARG A 158 4.19 4.92 -9.05
C ARG A 158 5.45 4.16 -9.43
N ILE A 159 6.20 4.68 -10.41
CA ILE A 159 7.54 4.21 -10.74
C ILE A 159 8.52 5.26 -10.21
N PRO A 160 9.21 5.02 -9.07
CA PRO A 160 10.19 5.96 -8.54
C PRO A 160 11.35 6.14 -9.49
N TRP A 161 11.72 7.39 -9.75
CA TRP A 161 12.88 7.68 -10.59
C TRP A 161 14.19 7.20 -9.94
N THR A 162 15.05 6.62 -10.74
CA THR A 162 16.40 6.21 -10.35
C THR A 162 17.27 6.00 -11.58
N GLU A 163 18.54 6.37 -11.49
CA GLU A 163 19.55 6.10 -12.53
C GLU A 163 20.05 4.66 -12.46
N SER A 164 20.04 4.06 -11.28
CA SER A 164 20.57 2.73 -11.08
C SER A 164 19.61 1.64 -11.56
N PRO A 165 20.00 0.79 -12.51
CA PRO A 165 19.18 -0.37 -12.91
C PRO A 165 18.84 -1.30 -11.73
N LYS A 166 19.72 -1.41 -10.75
CA LYS A 166 19.52 -2.23 -9.54
C LYS A 166 18.45 -1.66 -8.60
N ALA A 167 18.14 -0.39 -8.73
CA ALA A 167 17.14 0.29 -7.90
C ALA A 167 15.78 0.45 -8.58
N LYS A 168 15.61 -0.05 -9.84
CA LYS A 168 14.32 -0.03 -10.53
C LYS A 168 13.30 -0.86 -9.78
N ARG A 169 12.16 -0.22 -9.49
CA ARG A 169 11.09 -0.76 -8.66
C ARG A 169 9.75 -0.14 -9.02
N VAL A 170 8.68 -0.76 -8.57
CA VAL A 170 7.33 -0.22 -8.61
C VAL A 170 6.83 0.02 -7.19
N GLU A 171 6.06 1.05 -6.98
CA GLU A 171 5.51 1.46 -5.69
C GLU A 171 3.99 1.36 -5.74
N ALA A 172 3.40 0.42 -4.99
CA ALA A 172 1.97 0.43 -4.73
C ALA A 172 1.66 1.45 -3.62
N ARG A 173 0.79 2.41 -3.91
CA ARG A 173 0.54 3.55 -3.02
C ARG A 173 -0.76 3.45 -2.22
N PHE A 174 -1.70 2.62 -2.66
CA PHE A 174 -2.99 2.44 -1.99
C PHE A 174 -2.92 1.68 -0.67
N PRO A 175 -1.96 0.77 -0.38
CA PRO A 175 -1.89 0.11 0.91
C PRO A 175 -1.78 1.10 2.07
N ASP A 176 -2.30 0.69 3.22
CA ASP A 176 -2.22 1.46 4.45
C ASP A 176 -1.67 0.61 5.62
N PRO A 177 -1.22 1.25 6.70
CA PRO A 177 -0.52 0.54 7.76
C PRO A 177 -1.42 -0.29 8.68
N SER A 178 -2.75 -0.31 8.52
CA SER A 178 -3.63 -1.26 9.23
C SER A 178 -3.52 -2.68 8.68
N SER A 179 -2.95 -2.85 7.48
CA SER A 179 -2.79 -4.15 6.84
C SER A 179 -1.84 -5.08 7.61
N ASN A 180 -2.14 -6.38 7.53
CA ASN A 180 -1.18 -7.42 7.89
C ASN A 180 -0.11 -7.51 6.79
N PRO A 181 1.18 -7.25 7.11
CA PRO A 181 2.22 -7.18 6.08
C PRO A 181 2.42 -8.49 5.32
N TYR A 182 2.26 -9.63 5.98
CA TYR A 182 2.43 -10.94 5.32
C TYR A 182 1.35 -11.18 4.28
N LEU A 183 0.08 -10.91 4.60
CA LEU A 183 -1.03 -11.04 3.65
C LEU A 183 -0.93 -9.98 2.54
N CYS A 184 -0.68 -8.73 2.90
CA CYS A 184 -0.57 -7.61 1.97
C CYS A 184 0.55 -7.84 0.94
N PHE A 185 1.76 -8.16 1.40
CA PHE A 185 2.91 -8.31 0.51
C PHE A 185 2.78 -9.56 -0.36
N SER A 186 2.26 -10.67 0.20
CA SER A 186 2.00 -11.89 -0.57
C SER A 186 0.95 -11.65 -1.65
N ALA A 187 -0.16 -11.00 -1.33
CA ALA A 187 -1.22 -10.71 -2.31
C ALA A 187 -0.71 -9.79 -3.43
N LEU A 188 0.05 -8.74 -3.11
CA LEU A 188 0.67 -7.86 -4.12
C LEU A 188 1.65 -8.62 -5.03
N LEU A 189 2.47 -9.51 -4.46
CA LEU A 189 3.38 -10.35 -5.24
C LEU A 189 2.61 -11.27 -6.17
N MET A 190 1.57 -11.95 -5.67
CA MET A 190 0.75 -12.88 -6.46
C MET A 190 0.04 -12.16 -7.62
N ALA A 191 -0.50 -10.97 -7.39
CA ALA A 191 -1.10 -10.16 -8.45
C ALA A 191 -0.08 -9.77 -9.53
N GLY A 192 1.11 -9.34 -9.13
CA GLY A 192 2.18 -9.01 -10.08
C GLY A 192 2.68 -10.23 -10.87
N LEU A 193 2.82 -11.38 -10.22
CA LEU A 193 3.20 -12.63 -10.89
C LEU A 193 2.14 -13.11 -11.86
N ASP A 194 0.84 -12.96 -11.53
CA ASP A 194 -0.25 -13.22 -12.47
C ASP A 194 -0.15 -12.31 -13.70
N GLY A 195 0.18 -11.04 -13.48
CA GLY A 195 0.44 -10.08 -14.54
C GLY A 195 1.54 -10.52 -15.50
N ILE A 196 2.69 -10.97 -14.96
CA ILE A 196 3.81 -11.47 -15.78
C ILE A 196 3.41 -12.75 -16.52
N LYS A 197 2.81 -13.72 -15.81
CA LYS A 197 2.43 -15.02 -16.38
C LYS A 197 1.44 -14.90 -17.53
N ASN A 198 0.44 -14.04 -17.36
CA ASN A 198 -0.62 -13.83 -18.34
C ASN A 198 -0.37 -12.64 -19.29
N LYS A 199 0.83 -12.02 -19.21
CA LYS A 199 1.23 -10.85 -20.04
C LYS A 199 0.19 -9.74 -20.02
N ILE A 200 -0.28 -9.36 -18.83
CA ILE A 200 -1.35 -8.37 -18.66
C ILE A 200 -0.79 -6.98 -18.94
N ASP A 201 -1.26 -6.35 -20.01
CA ASP A 201 -0.88 -4.99 -20.37
C ASP A 201 -1.50 -4.00 -19.34
N PRO A 202 -0.70 -3.13 -18.71
CA PRO A 202 -1.18 -2.10 -17.81
C PRO A 202 -1.95 -0.97 -18.52
N GLY A 203 -1.96 -0.93 -19.85
CA GLY A 203 -2.47 0.17 -20.65
C GLY A 203 -1.50 1.35 -20.71
N LYS A 204 -2.00 2.53 -21.07
CA LYS A 204 -1.17 3.75 -21.16
C LYS A 204 -0.84 4.31 -19.78
N SER A 205 0.41 4.77 -19.62
CA SER A 205 0.81 5.52 -18.43
C SER A 205 0.04 6.85 -18.33
N PHE A 206 -0.19 7.32 -17.12
CA PHE A 206 -0.94 8.53 -16.85
C PHE A 206 -0.01 9.62 -16.32
N ASP A 207 0.64 10.36 -17.24
CA ASP A 207 1.64 11.38 -16.90
C ASP A 207 1.05 12.79 -16.68
N LYS A 208 -0.26 12.96 -16.95
CA LYS A 208 -0.97 14.19 -16.61
C LYS A 208 -1.20 14.26 -15.10
N ASP A 209 -1.17 15.47 -14.55
CA ASP A 209 -1.58 15.67 -13.17
C ASP A 209 -3.06 15.27 -13.01
N LEU A 210 -3.29 14.20 -12.24
CA LEU A 210 -4.63 13.67 -12.01
C LEU A 210 -5.50 14.62 -11.16
N TYR A 211 -4.90 15.53 -10.39
CA TYR A 211 -5.62 16.57 -9.66
C TYR A 211 -6.06 17.74 -10.56
N ALA A 212 -5.42 17.90 -11.72
CA ALA A 212 -5.78 18.92 -12.70
C ALA A 212 -6.84 18.45 -13.73
N LEU A 213 -7.31 17.19 -13.61
CA LEU A 213 -8.34 16.66 -14.49
C LEU A 213 -9.73 17.22 -14.13
N SER A 214 -10.56 17.41 -15.16
CA SER A 214 -11.97 17.69 -14.96
C SER A 214 -12.70 16.48 -14.35
N GLU A 215 -13.80 16.71 -13.65
CA GLU A 215 -14.63 15.63 -13.09
C GLU A 215 -15.07 14.59 -14.15
N ALA A 216 -15.34 15.06 -15.39
CA ALA A 216 -15.73 14.20 -16.50
C ALA A 216 -14.59 13.28 -16.97
N GLU A 217 -13.34 13.71 -16.85
CA GLU A 217 -12.16 12.90 -17.17
C GLU A 217 -11.86 11.90 -16.02
N VAL A 218 -11.95 12.36 -14.78
CA VAL A 218 -11.75 11.50 -13.59
C VAL A 218 -12.75 10.34 -13.55
N LYS A 219 -14.03 10.60 -13.86
CA LYS A 219 -15.09 9.56 -13.92
C LYS A 219 -14.83 8.45 -14.94
N LYS A 220 -13.95 8.67 -15.92
CA LYS A 220 -13.57 7.66 -16.92
C LYS A 220 -12.44 6.74 -16.46
N ILE A 221 -11.72 7.12 -15.42
CA ILE A 221 -10.60 6.32 -14.89
C ILE A 221 -11.15 5.37 -13.83
N PRO A 222 -10.91 4.05 -13.94
CA PRO A 222 -11.32 3.10 -12.91
C PRO A 222 -10.71 3.45 -11.56
N THR A 223 -11.46 3.19 -10.48
CA THR A 223 -11.00 3.44 -9.10
C THR A 223 -10.73 2.15 -8.35
N VAL A 224 -10.00 2.25 -7.24
CA VAL A 224 -9.96 1.23 -6.18
C VAL A 224 -11.32 1.17 -5.47
N CYS A 225 -11.50 0.23 -4.53
CA CYS A 225 -12.74 0.12 -3.78
C CYS A 225 -13.02 1.37 -2.94
N GLY A 226 -14.29 1.73 -2.82
CA GLY A 226 -14.78 2.81 -1.98
C GLY A 226 -15.21 2.36 -0.58
N SER A 227 -15.28 1.04 -0.32
CA SER A 227 -15.67 0.49 0.98
C SER A 227 -15.02 -0.86 1.24
N LEU A 228 -14.96 -1.26 2.52
CA LEU A 228 -14.48 -2.59 2.91
C LEU A 228 -15.41 -3.70 2.36
N ARG A 229 -16.71 -3.46 2.34
CA ARG A 229 -17.70 -4.37 1.74
C ARG A 229 -17.39 -4.63 0.27
N GLU A 230 -17.19 -3.57 -0.51
CA GLU A 230 -16.84 -3.71 -1.93
C GLU A 230 -15.53 -4.50 -2.11
N ALA A 231 -14.54 -4.31 -1.25
CA ALA A 231 -13.29 -5.05 -1.30
C ALA A 231 -13.48 -6.55 -1.04
N MET A 232 -14.30 -6.92 -0.05
CA MET A 232 -14.61 -8.33 0.24
C MET A 232 -15.38 -8.99 -0.92
N GLU A 233 -16.37 -8.29 -1.49
CA GLU A 233 -17.14 -8.79 -2.64
C GLU A 233 -16.25 -8.96 -3.90
N ASN A 234 -15.25 -8.10 -4.08
CA ASN A 234 -14.30 -8.26 -5.19
C ASN A 234 -13.29 -9.38 -4.92
N LEU A 235 -12.83 -9.56 -3.68
CA LEU A 235 -11.97 -10.69 -3.31
C LEU A 235 -12.68 -12.02 -3.54
N ASP A 236 -13.97 -12.12 -3.21
CA ASP A 236 -14.76 -13.31 -3.44
C ASP A 236 -14.85 -13.69 -4.93
N LYS A 237 -14.99 -12.69 -5.81
CA LYS A 237 -15.12 -12.88 -7.27
C LYS A 237 -13.79 -13.08 -7.99
N ASP A 238 -12.70 -12.49 -7.48
CA ASP A 238 -11.38 -12.45 -8.14
C ASP A 238 -10.30 -12.90 -7.15
N ARG A 239 -10.27 -14.21 -6.87
CA ARG A 239 -9.35 -14.84 -5.90
C ARG A 239 -8.36 -15.84 -6.51
N ASP A 240 -8.57 -16.29 -7.75
CA ASP A 240 -7.79 -17.38 -8.34
C ASP A 240 -6.30 -17.06 -8.47
N PHE A 241 -5.94 -15.80 -8.71
CA PHE A 241 -4.55 -15.38 -8.78
C PHE A 241 -3.80 -15.60 -7.45
N LEU A 242 -4.49 -15.54 -6.31
CA LEU A 242 -3.93 -15.76 -4.98
C LEU A 242 -3.60 -17.24 -4.70
N LYS A 243 -4.34 -18.14 -5.32
CA LYS A 243 -4.21 -19.58 -5.07
C LYS A 243 -3.07 -20.25 -5.84
N GLN A 244 -2.44 -19.53 -6.77
CA GLN A 244 -1.33 -20.09 -7.55
C GLN A 244 -0.18 -20.50 -6.61
N GLY A 245 0.33 -21.72 -6.79
CA GLY A 245 1.38 -22.27 -5.94
C GLY A 245 0.97 -22.55 -4.48
N ASN A 246 -0.33 -22.65 -4.22
CA ASN A 246 -0.91 -22.88 -2.87
C ASN A 246 -0.48 -21.80 -1.85
N VAL A 247 -0.33 -20.55 -2.29
CA VAL A 247 0.05 -19.43 -1.39
C VAL A 247 -1.13 -19.05 -0.50
N PHE A 248 -2.35 -18.99 -1.06
CA PHE A 248 -3.59 -18.85 -0.33
C PHE A 248 -4.50 -20.07 -0.64
N THR A 249 -5.34 -20.44 0.32
CA THR A 249 -6.38 -21.48 0.14
C THR A 249 -7.76 -20.85 0.15
N ASP A 250 -8.75 -21.53 -0.43
CA ASP A 250 -10.14 -21.05 -0.39
C ASP A 250 -10.64 -20.93 1.06
N ASP A 251 -10.34 -21.91 1.94
CA ASP A 251 -10.71 -21.86 3.36
C ASP A 251 -10.16 -20.60 4.07
N GLN A 252 -8.91 -20.25 3.78
CA GLN A 252 -8.29 -19.05 4.36
C GLN A 252 -8.96 -17.78 3.85
N ILE A 253 -9.28 -17.71 2.56
CA ILE A 253 -9.93 -16.55 1.95
C ILE A 253 -11.37 -16.44 2.48
N ASP A 254 -12.12 -17.52 2.54
CA ASP A 254 -13.51 -17.55 3.02
C ASP A 254 -13.59 -17.16 4.50
N ALA A 255 -12.71 -17.70 5.34
CA ALA A 255 -12.62 -17.31 6.75
C ALA A 255 -12.27 -15.84 6.93
N TYR A 256 -11.37 -15.31 6.09
CA TYR A 256 -11.02 -13.89 6.11
C TYR A 256 -12.19 -13.01 5.69
N ILE A 257 -12.90 -13.35 4.63
CA ILE A 257 -14.10 -12.65 4.16
C ILE A 257 -15.17 -12.64 5.25
N ALA A 258 -15.44 -13.78 5.87
CA ALA A 258 -16.43 -13.90 6.95
C ALA A 258 -16.09 -12.98 8.14
N LEU A 259 -14.82 -13.01 8.60
CA LEU A 259 -14.33 -12.14 9.66
C LEU A 259 -14.54 -10.65 9.32
N LYS A 260 -14.26 -10.25 8.09
CA LYS A 260 -14.39 -8.85 7.66
C LYS A 260 -15.85 -8.42 7.51
N PHE A 261 -16.74 -9.29 7.10
CA PHE A 261 -18.17 -8.97 7.11
C PHE A 261 -18.73 -8.80 8.53
N GLU A 262 -18.23 -9.56 9.52
CA GLU A 262 -18.56 -9.33 10.93
C GLU A 262 -18.08 -7.95 11.41
N GLU A 263 -16.84 -7.55 11.08
CA GLU A 263 -16.33 -6.20 11.39
C GLU A 263 -17.18 -5.10 10.75
N ILE A 264 -17.60 -5.29 9.48
CA ILE A 264 -18.48 -4.35 8.77
C ILE A 264 -19.82 -4.24 9.47
N HIS A 265 -20.44 -5.39 9.79
CA HIS A 265 -21.73 -5.44 10.48
C HIS A 265 -21.67 -4.71 11.82
N ASN A 266 -20.67 -5.00 12.63
CA ASN A 266 -20.48 -4.36 13.92
C ASN A 266 -20.29 -2.84 13.79
N PHE A 267 -19.51 -2.39 12.80
CA PHE A 267 -19.32 -0.96 12.55
C PHE A 267 -20.61 -0.27 12.10
N GLU A 268 -21.35 -0.85 11.15
CA GLU A 268 -22.57 -0.28 10.58
C GLU A 268 -23.73 -0.21 11.61
N HIS A 269 -23.72 -1.07 12.64
CA HIS A 269 -24.75 -1.11 13.68
C HIS A 269 -24.31 -0.44 15.00
N THR A 270 -23.10 0.15 15.04
CA THR A 270 -22.65 0.89 16.21
C THR A 270 -23.04 2.36 16.05
N PRO A 271 -23.97 2.90 16.86
CA PRO A 271 -24.39 4.30 16.75
C PRO A 271 -23.22 5.23 17.07
N HIS A 272 -23.11 6.31 16.31
CA HIS A 272 -22.06 7.30 16.47
C HIS A 272 -22.63 8.71 16.61
N PRO A 273 -22.10 9.59 17.51
CA PRO A 273 -22.63 10.93 17.75
C PRO A 273 -22.72 11.82 16.50
N ILE A 274 -21.96 11.54 15.44
CA ILE A 274 -22.01 12.31 14.19
C ILE A 274 -23.29 12.04 13.36
N GLU A 275 -24.09 11.04 13.72
CA GLU A 275 -25.34 10.68 13.04
C GLU A 275 -26.51 11.57 13.47
N CYS A 276 -26.34 12.36 14.51
CA CYS A 276 -27.26 13.39 15.00
C CYS A 276 -26.81 14.76 14.52
#